data_22a68e378916487b06cdaaca93d6095a
#
_entry.id   22a68e378916487b06cdaaca93d6095a
#
_cell.length_a   1.000
_cell.length_b   1.000
_cell.length_c   1.000
_cell.angle_alpha   90.00
_cell.angle_beta   90.00
_cell.angle_gamma   90.00
#
_symmetry.space_group_name_H-M   'P 1'
#
loop_
_entity.id
_entity.type
_entity.pdbx_description
1 polymer ?
#
loop_
_entity_poly.entity_id
_entity_poly.type
_entity_poly.pdbx_seq_one_letter_code
_entity_poly.pdbx_strand_id
1 'polypeptide(L)'
;MQRGSAAKSCEVGYSGVNSWVRKCNPYTIIVSFTITITTTKLWDSNYSEYQEYLYDRICQLKDKSVTPIGYKMISRIFNEKGLKTPRGNLFKNNHVHSIYKKGKIREERINREDIVAVSQPVIEVLR
;
A
#
# COMPACT_ATOMS: atom_id res chain seq x y z
N MET A 1 3.31 17.99 6.75
CA MET A 1 2.89 19.11 5.88
C MET A 1 3.20 20.42 6.56
N GLN A 2 3.89 21.27 5.88
CA GLN A 2 4.30 22.54 6.45
C GLN A 2 3.27 23.61 6.20
N ARG A 3 3.06 24.42 7.21
CA ARG A 3 2.20 25.57 7.11
C ARG A 3 2.95 26.81 7.50
N GLY A 4 2.49 27.94 7.08
CA GLY A 4 2.91 29.21 7.63
C GLY A 4 4.14 29.84 7.02
N SER A 5 4.85 29.15 6.15
CA SER A 5 5.94 29.78 5.45
C SER A 5 5.51 30.97 4.59
N ALA A 6 4.29 30.94 4.11
CA ALA A 6 3.72 32.02 3.32
C ALA A 6 3.45 33.28 4.12
N ALA A 7 3.21 33.17 5.41
CA ALA A 7 2.91 34.31 6.25
C ALA A 7 4.05 35.32 6.37
N LYS A 8 5.26 34.92 6.07
CA LYS A 8 6.44 35.77 6.18
C LYS A 8 6.95 36.31 4.87
N SER A 9 6.18 36.15 3.81
CA SER A 9 6.62 36.55 2.49
C SER A 9 7.02 38.00 2.34
N CYS A 10 6.37 38.89 3.08
CA CYS A 10 6.72 40.29 3.07
C CYS A 10 8.04 40.63 3.75
N GLU A 11 8.51 39.72 4.59
CA GLU A 11 9.73 39.94 5.33
C GLU A 11 10.95 39.37 4.59
N VAL A 12 10.72 38.30 3.88
CA VAL A 12 11.78 37.48 3.41
C VAL A 12 12.52 38.06 2.24
N GLY A 13 11.89 38.57 1.34
CA GLY A 13 12.53 38.90 0.07
C GLY A 13 13.28 40.19 0.07
N TYR A 14 13.38 40.81 1.14
CA TYR A 14 13.60 42.12 1.10
C TYR A 14 14.65 42.76 1.69
N SER A 15 15.60 42.08 2.05
CA SER A 15 16.84 42.62 2.55
C SER A 15 17.47 43.68 1.61
N GLY A 16 17.21 43.60 0.35
CA GLY A 16 17.79 44.53 -0.59
C GLY A 16 16.88 45.64 -1.08
N VAL A 17 15.61 45.53 -0.81
CA VAL A 17 14.63 46.44 -1.40
C VAL A 17 13.80 47.08 -0.35
N ASN A 18 14.31 48.10 0.21
CA ASN A 18 13.81 48.61 1.46
C ASN A 18 12.48 49.35 1.40
N SER A 19 12.27 50.13 0.40
CA SER A 19 11.13 51.07 0.42
C SER A 19 9.80 50.37 0.25
N TRP A 20 9.69 49.39 -0.60
CA TRP A 20 8.41 48.71 -0.78
C TRP A 20 8.18 47.60 0.25
N VAL A 21 9.21 47.03 0.81
CA VAL A 21 9.06 46.11 1.94
C VAL A 21 8.38 46.80 3.12
N ARG A 22 8.76 48.04 3.38
CA ARG A 22 8.12 48.85 4.45
C ARG A 22 6.64 49.15 4.18
N LYS A 23 6.26 49.17 2.92
CA LYS A 23 4.87 49.40 2.52
C LYS A 23 4.06 48.11 2.47
N CYS A 24 4.70 46.96 2.61
CA CYS A 24 4.02 45.70 2.59
C CYS A 24 3.20 45.53 3.87
N ASN A 25 1.90 45.48 3.71
CA ASN A 25 1.02 45.17 4.83
C ASN A 25 1.15 43.70 5.19
N PRO A 26 1.11 43.35 6.47
CA PRO A 26 1.17 41.95 6.87
C PRO A 26 -0.14 41.25 6.48
N TYR A 27 -0.06 40.39 5.51
CA TYR A 27 -1.16 39.52 5.16
C TYR A 27 -0.81 38.08 5.56
N THR A 28 -1.78 37.33 5.99
CA THR A 28 -1.67 35.90 6.16
C THR A 28 -2.33 35.24 4.97
N ILE A 29 -1.59 34.41 4.28
CA ILE A 29 -2.08 33.64 3.15
C ILE A 29 -2.22 32.19 3.59
N ILE A 30 -3.43 31.64 3.49
CA ILE A 30 -3.71 30.26 3.80
C ILE A 30 -3.97 29.52 2.50
N VAL A 31 -3.19 28.47 2.26
CA VAL A 31 -3.39 27.57 1.12
C VAL A 31 -3.93 26.26 1.65
N SER A 32 -5.11 25.89 1.19
CA SER A 32 -5.78 24.65 1.60
C SER A 32 -5.98 23.74 0.40
N PHE A 33 -5.65 22.48 0.56
CA PHE A 33 -5.91 21.46 -0.43
C PHE A 33 -6.08 20.11 0.25
N THR A 34 -6.73 19.19 -0.44
CA THR A 34 -6.96 17.84 0.06
C THR A 34 -6.21 16.84 -0.79
N ILE A 35 -5.46 15.96 -0.15
CA ILE A 35 -4.83 14.82 -0.78
C ILE A 35 -5.66 13.59 -0.44
N THR A 36 -6.18 12.93 -1.47
CA THR A 36 -6.92 11.67 -1.31
C THR A 36 -6.07 10.54 -1.83
N ILE A 37 -5.80 9.57 -0.99
CA ILE A 37 -5.05 8.37 -1.34
C ILE A 37 -5.98 7.17 -1.25
N THR A 38 -6.21 6.52 -2.38
CA THR A 38 -6.95 5.27 -2.42
C THR A 38 -5.96 4.12 -2.50
N THR A 39 -5.91 3.32 -1.45
CA THR A 39 -4.97 2.21 -1.36
C THR A 39 -5.64 0.97 -0.79
N THR A 40 -5.16 -0.17 -1.22
CA THR A 40 -5.55 -1.47 -0.67
C THR A 40 -4.50 -2.03 0.30
N LYS A 41 -3.48 -1.22 0.64
CA LYS A 41 -2.33 -1.63 1.43
C LYS A 41 -2.34 -1.08 2.86
N LEU A 42 -3.49 -0.63 3.32
CA LEU A 42 -3.60 0.03 4.62
C LEU A 42 -3.28 -0.92 5.79
N TRP A 43 -3.53 -2.20 5.61
CA TRP A 43 -3.28 -3.22 6.63
C TRP A 43 -2.21 -4.17 6.14
N ASP A 44 -1.17 -4.32 6.92
CA ASP A 44 -0.15 -5.33 6.65
C ASP A 44 -0.72 -6.71 6.92
N SER A 45 -0.77 -7.53 5.90
CA SER A 45 -1.04 -8.95 6.07
C SER A 45 0.30 -9.69 6.00
N ASN A 46 0.93 -9.78 7.13
CA ASN A 46 2.19 -10.50 7.21
C ASN A 46 1.92 -12.00 7.23
N TYR A 47 2.41 -12.69 6.21
CA TYR A 47 2.46 -14.13 6.23
C TYR A 47 3.72 -14.57 6.99
N SER A 48 3.63 -15.67 7.70
CA SER A 48 4.84 -16.33 8.21
C SER A 48 5.63 -16.92 7.05
N GLU A 49 6.93 -17.13 7.24
CA GLU A 49 7.79 -17.76 6.23
C GLU A 49 7.21 -19.11 5.76
N TYR A 50 6.62 -19.86 6.67
CA TYR A 50 5.99 -21.13 6.34
C TYR A 50 4.74 -20.96 5.48
N GLN A 51 3.93 -19.95 5.73
CA GLN A 51 2.75 -19.65 4.90
C GLN A 51 3.17 -19.21 3.49
N GLU A 52 4.21 -18.41 3.37
CA GLU A 52 4.76 -18.03 2.06
C GLU A 52 5.32 -19.23 1.32
N TYR A 53 6.06 -20.06 2.00
CA TYR A 53 6.59 -21.31 1.43
C TYR A 53 5.46 -22.20 0.89
N LEU A 54 4.41 -22.42 1.66
CA LEU A 54 3.27 -23.24 1.21
C LEU A 54 2.59 -22.65 -0.01
N TYR A 55 2.38 -21.36 -0.02
CA TYR A 55 1.76 -20.67 -1.16
C TYR A 55 2.62 -20.78 -2.42
N ASP A 56 3.91 -20.53 -2.30
CA ASP A 56 4.84 -20.64 -3.43
C ASP A 56 4.89 -22.06 -4.00
N ARG A 57 4.90 -23.06 -3.14
CA ARG A 57 4.88 -24.46 -3.59
C ARG A 57 3.58 -24.80 -4.31
N ILE A 58 2.45 -24.33 -3.83
CA ILE A 58 1.17 -24.54 -4.50
C ILE A 58 1.17 -23.85 -5.88
N CYS A 59 1.66 -22.63 -5.96
CA CYS A 59 1.79 -21.91 -7.23
C CYS A 59 2.72 -22.63 -8.21
N GLN A 60 3.84 -23.16 -7.74
CA GLN A 60 4.76 -23.94 -8.58
C GLN A 60 4.07 -25.17 -9.16
N LEU A 61 3.32 -25.89 -8.37
CA LEU A 61 2.65 -27.10 -8.80
C LEU A 61 1.43 -26.82 -9.68
N LYS A 62 0.75 -25.71 -9.46
CA LYS A 62 -0.48 -25.40 -10.17
C LYS A 62 -0.26 -24.55 -11.41
N ASP A 63 0.51 -23.49 -11.28
CA ASP A 63 0.64 -22.48 -12.35
C ASP A 63 1.89 -22.70 -13.22
N LYS A 64 2.99 -23.13 -12.61
CA LYS A 64 4.29 -23.26 -13.30
C LYS A 64 4.61 -24.67 -13.77
N SER A 65 3.77 -25.63 -13.45
CA SER A 65 3.94 -27.00 -13.90
C SER A 65 3.47 -27.17 -15.34
N VAL A 66 4.14 -28.01 -16.10
CA VAL A 66 3.76 -28.36 -17.48
C VAL A 66 2.35 -28.96 -17.51
N THR A 67 2.03 -29.75 -16.49
CA THR A 67 0.70 -30.31 -16.29
C THR A 67 0.13 -29.73 -14.99
N PRO A 68 -0.91 -28.88 -15.05
CA PRO A 68 -1.53 -28.35 -13.84
C PRO A 68 -2.05 -29.48 -12.94
N ILE A 69 -1.71 -29.43 -11.68
CA ILE A 69 -2.09 -30.43 -10.69
C ILE A 69 -3.28 -29.93 -9.89
N GLY A 70 -4.28 -30.79 -9.69
CA GLY A 70 -5.46 -30.44 -8.89
C GLY A 70 -5.17 -30.34 -7.39
N TYR A 71 -6.03 -29.65 -6.67
CA TYR A 71 -5.87 -29.44 -5.23
C TYR A 71 -5.75 -30.72 -4.42
N LYS A 72 -6.51 -31.74 -4.81
CA LYS A 72 -6.48 -33.04 -4.14
C LYS A 72 -5.10 -33.71 -4.25
N MET A 73 -4.49 -33.63 -5.42
CA MET A 73 -3.17 -34.20 -5.64
C MET A 73 -2.10 -33.41 -4.89
N ILE A 74 -2.20 -32.09 -4.89
CA ILE A 74 -1.27 -31.23 -4.13
C ILE A 74 -1.36 -31.56 -2.64
N SER A 75 -2.56 -31.72 -2.09
CA SER A 75 -2.74 -32.09 -0.68
C SER A 75 -2.08 -33.44 -0.36
N ARG A 76 -2.20 -34.39 -1.28
CA ARG A 76 -1.56 -35.69 -1.15
C ARG A 76 -0.04 -35.57 -1.15
N ILE A 77 0.52 -34.81 -2.09
CA ILE A 77 1.97 -34.58 -2.18
C ILE A 77 2.50 -33.94 -0.89
N PHE A 78 1.78 -32.96 -0.35
CA PHE A 78 2.18 -32.30 0.89
C PHE A 78 2.16 -33.28 2.08
N ASN A 79 1.14 -34.10 2.17
CA ASN A 79 1.05 -35.11 3.23
C ASN A 79 2.17 -36.15 3.13
N GLU A 80 2.49 -36.58 1.93
CA GLU A 80 3.61 -37.51 1.68
C GLU A 80 4.96 -36.96 2.06
N LYS A 81 5.13 -35.62 1.91
CA LYS A 81 6.35 -34.91 2.33
C LYS A 81 6.38 -34.59 3.82
N GLY A 82 5.35 -34.97 4.55
CA GLY A 82 5.26 -34.67 5.98
C GLY A 82 4.92 -33.23 6.30
N LEU A 83 4.50 -32.44 5.32
CA LEU A 83 4.07 -31.08 5.55
C LEU A 83 2.69 -31.06 6.20
N LYS A 84 2.48 -30.10 7.08
CA LYS A 84 1.21 -29.92 7.76
C LYS A 84 0.69 -28.51 7.56
N THR A 85 -0.62 -28.31 7.77
CA THR A 85 -1.19 -26.98 7.75
C THR A 85 -0.55 -26.11 8.84
N PRO A 86 -0.62 -24.79 8.77
CA PRO A 86 -0.11 -23.92 9.84
C PRO A 86 -0.67 -24.24 11.22
N ARG A 87 -1.84 -24.89 11.27
CA ARG A 87 -2.45 -25.36 12.52
C ARG A 87 -2.04 -26.77 12.93
N GLY A 88 -1.15 -27.41 12.15
CA GLY A 88 -0.65 -28.76 12.46
C GLY A 88 -1.52 -29.92 11.97
N ASN A 89 -2.51 -29.67 11.13
CA ASN A 89 -3.39 -30.70 10.59
C ASN A 89 -2.88 -31.25 9.25
N LEU A 90 -3.38 -32.41 8.85
CA LEU A 90 -3.13 -32.95 7.53
C LEU A 90 -3.80 -32.10 6.46
N PHE A 91 -3.16 -32.01 5.30
CA PHE A 91 -3.72 -31.26 4.18
C PHE A 91 -4.89 -32.00 3.55
N LYS A 92 -5.95 -31.23 3.28
CA LYS A 92 -7.09 -31.65 2.46
C LYS A 92 -7.18 -30.72 1.26
N ASN A 93 -7.95 -31.10 0.25
CA ASN A 93 -8.12 -30.29 -0.95
C ASN A 93 -8.61 -28.87 -0.66
N ASN A 94 -9.53 -28.72 0.29
CA ASN A 94 -10.04 -27.39 0.68
C ASN A 94 -8.97 -26.51 1.35
N HIS A 95 -8.05 -27.08 2.09
CA HIS A 95 -6.92 -26.32 2.66
C HIS A 95 -6.02 -25.75 1.55
N VAL A 96 -5.66 -26.57 0.58
CA VAL A 96 -4.85 -26.14 -0.56
C VAL A 96 -5.56 -25.08 -1.38
N HIS A 97 -6.84 -25.28 -1.67
CA HIS A 97 -7.65 -24.31 -2.39
C HIS A 97 -7.72 -22.97 -1.66
N SER A 98 -7.93 -23.02 -0.35
CA SER A 98 -8.01 -21.82 0.48
C SER A 98 -6.71 -21.03 0.48
N ILE A 99 -5.56 -21.71 0.63
CA ILE A 99 -4.24 -21.08 0.61
C ILE A 99 -3.99 -20.43 -0.75
N TYR A 100 -4.26 -21.14 -1.82
CA TYR A 100 -4.08 -20.64 -3.19
C TYR A 100 -4.94 -19.41 -3.47
N LYS A 101 -6.23 -19.49 -3.17
CA LYS A 101 -7.18 -18.40 -3.41
C LYS A 101 -6.84 -17.15 -2.60
N LYS A 102 -6.59 -17.33 -1.31
CA LYS A 102 -6.23 -16.21 -0.44
C LYS A 102 -4.90 -15.57 -0.83
N GLY A 103 -3.94 -16.38 -1.24
CA GLY A 103 -2.66 -15.91 -1.72
C GLY A 103 -2.78 -15.09 -3.00
N LYS A 104 -3.61 -15.50 -3.94
CA LYS A 104 -3.88 -14.73 -5.16
C LYS A 104 -4.53 -13.37 -4.86
N ILE A 105 -5.50 -13.35 -3.97
CA ILE A 105 -6.15 -12.10 -3.53
C ILE A 105 -5.12 -11.19 -2.87
N ARG A 106 -4.22 -11.74 -2.06
CA ARG A 106 -3.15 -10.99 -1.42
C ARG A 106 -2.20 -10.38 -2.43
N GLU A 107 -1.76 -11.16 -3.43
CA GLU A 107 -0.90 -10.67 -4.50
C GLU A 107 -1.54 -9.53 -5.29
N GLU A 108 -2.79 -9.69 -5.68
CA GLU A 108 -3.52 -8.61 -6.38
C GLU A 108 -3.57 -7.34 -5.54
N ARG A 109 -3.83 -7.48 -4.25
CA ARG A 109 -3.90 -6.33 -3.36
C ARG A 109 -2.56 -5.63 -3.20
N ILE A 110 -1.47 -6.37 -3.09
CA ILE A 110 -0.13 -5.83 -2.97
C ILE A 110 0.33 -5.16 -4.26
N ASN A 111 0.01 -5.77 -5.40
CA ASN A 111 0.43 -5.28 -6.71
C ASN A 111 -0.46 -4.16 -7.27
N ARG A 112 -1.61 -3.91 -6.66
CA ARG A 112 -2.48 -2.84 -7.10
C ARG A 112 -1.84 -1.48 -6.82
N GLU A 113 -1.86 -0.62 -7.81
CA GLU A 113 -1.32 0.72 -7.68
C GLU A 113 -2.23 1.60 -6.82
N ASP A 114 -1.60 2.46 -6.04
CA ASP A 114 -2.31 3.45 -5.25
C ASP A 114 -2.74 4.61 -6.14
N ILE A 115 -3.94 5.11 -5.90
CA ILE A 115 -4.45 6.28 -6.60
C ILE A 115 -4.31 7.48 -5.68
N VAL A 116 -3.57 8.47 -6.14
CA VAL A 116 -3.39 9.73 -5.42
C VAL A 116 -4.10 10.84 -6.18
N ALA A 117 -5.02 11.50 -5.53
CA ALA A 117 -5.73 12.65 -6.08
C ALA A 117 -5.51 13.86 -5.20
N VAL A 118 -5.21 14.99 -5.82
CA VAL A 118 -5.03 16.27 -5.12
C VAL A 118 -6.13 17.21 -5.57
N SER A 119 -6.86 17.77 -4.63
CA SER A 119 -7.89 18.77 -4.93
C SER A 119 -7.25 20.07 -5.42
N GLN A 120 -8.04 20.92 -6.05
CA GLN A 120 -7.56 22.24 -6.39
C GLN A 120 -7.27 23.03 -5.11
N PRO A 121 -6.13 23.74 -5.07
CA PRO A 121 -5.81 24.56 -3.92
C PRO A 121 -6.75 25.76 -3.80
N VAL A 122 -7.15 26.04 -2.59
CA VAL A 122 -7.92 27.24 -2.25
C VAL A 122 -7.00 28.18 -1.50
N ILE A 123 -6.94 29.42 -1.94
CA ILE A 123 -6.10 30.45 -1.35
C ILE A 123 -6.99 31.47 -0.65
N GLU A 124 -6.75 31.67 0.62
CA GLU A 124 -7.42 32.70 1.42
C GLU A 124 -6.39 33.74 1.88
N VAL A 125 -6.75 34.98 1.79
CA VAL A 125 -5.92 36.08 2.29
C VAL A 125 -6.62 36.68 3.49
N LEU A 126 -5.97 36.64 4.64
CA LEU A 126 -6.46 37.22 5.88
C LEU A 126 -5.74 38.57 6.11
N ARG A 127 -6.49 39.54 6.44
CA ARG A 127 -5.97 40.89 6.77
C ARG A 127 -6.04 41.15 8.27
#